data_22a9809e7021c78bb48705b2ad07ae70
#
_entry.id   22a9809e7021c78bb48705b2ad07ae70
#
_cell.length_a   1.000
_cell.length_b   1.000
_cell.length_c   1.000
_cell.angle_alpha   90.00
_cell.angle_beta   90.00
_cell.angle_gamma   90.00
#
_symmetry.space_group_name_H-M   'P 1'
#
loop_
_entity.id
_entity.type
_entity.pdbx_description
1 polymer ?
#
loop_
_entity_poly.entity_id
_entity_poly.type
_entity_poly.pdbx_seq_one_letter_code
_entity_poly.pdbx_strand_id
1 'polypeptide(L)'
;KAAFVLFGNNEGAQQWEVKQNVHITKGTYLMKGCCYITDGVTVTIDPGTVIRGDKSTKAALIVERGGKLIAEGTAQEPIVMTSMMKKGLRRPGDWGGLIICGKANNNQKEQQIEGGPRTKHGGNDDNDNSGIFKYIRVEFAGFPFEKDKEINGITFGSVGKGTVVDHLQVSY
;
A
#
# COMPACT_ATOMS: atom_id res chain seq x y z
N LYS A 1 4.05 7.23 -22.87
CA LYS A 1 5.04 6.39 -22.18
C LYS A 1 4.32 5.16 -21.64
N ALA A 2 4.80 3.97 -21.96
CA ALA A 2 4.25 2.73 -21.43
C ALA A 2 4.41 2.70 -19.90
N ALA A 3 3.34 2.42 -19.18
CA ALA A 3 3.43 2.16 -17.76
C ALA A 3 4.10 0.79 -17.56
N PHE A 4 5.11 0.74 -16.73
CA PHE A 4 5.69 -0.54 -16.34
C PHE A 4 4.73 -1.26 -15.39
N VAL A 5 4.60 -2.58 -15.55
CA VAL A 5 3.87 -3.39 -14.58
C VAL A 5 4.78 -3.57 -13.36
N LEU A 6 4.30 -3.07 -12.25
CA LEU A 6 4.97 -3.19 -10.97
C LEU A 6 4.52 -4.46 -10.32
N PHE A 7 4.69 -5.37 -9.93
CA PHE A 7 4.09 -6.56 -9.32
C PHE A 7 2.88 -7.08 -10.12
N GLY A 8 2.89 -8.31 -10.40
CA GLY A 8 1.86 -8.99 -11.15
C GLY A 8 2.15 -9.08 -12.64
N ASN A 9 1.89 -10.24 -13.19
CA ASN A 9 1.94 -10.47 -14.62
C ASN A 9 0.53 -10.33 -15.25
N ASN A 10 0.42 -10.55 -16.54
CA ASN A 10 -0.86 -10.47 -17.25
C ASN A 10 -1.74 -11.72 -17.06
N GLU A 11 -1.35 -12.69 -16.26
CA GLU A 11 -1.96 -14.02 -16.19
C GLU A 11 -2.99 -14.20 -15.07
N GLY A 12 -3.57 -13.13 -14.55
CA GLY A 12 -4.75 -13.21 -13.68
C GLY A 12 -4.50 -13.62 -12.22
N ALA A 13 -3.26 -13.79 -11.78
CA ALA A 13 -2.98 -13.95 -10.35
C ALA A 13 -3.35 -12.67 -9.60
N GLN A 14 -4.13 -12.83 -8.53
CA GLN A 14 -4.67 -11.71 -7.76
C GLN A 14 -3.83 -11.38 -6.52
N GLN A 15 -2.81 -12.16 -6.21
CA GLN A 15 -1.94 -12.00 -5.05
C GLN A 15 -0.48 -12.20 -5.41
N TRP A 16 0.37 -11.30 -4.91
CA TRP A 16 1.81 -11.26 -5.18
C TRP A 16 2.58 -11.07 -3.90
N GLU A 17 3.54 -11.93 -3.64
CA GLU A 17 4.48 -11.77 -2.54
C GLU A 17 5.79 -11.17 -3.04
N VAL A 18 6.14 -10.01 -2.52
CA VAL A 18 7.46 -9.40 -2.73
C VAL A 18 8.42 -10.01 -1.72
N LYS A 19 9.33 -10.86 -2.19
CA LYS A 19 10.25 -11.66 -1.34
C LYS A 19 11.69 -11.17 -1.37
N GLN A 20 11.97 -10.10 -2.07
CA GLN A 20 13.29 -9.49 -2.17
C GLN A 20 13.16 -7.98 -2.05
N ASN A 21 14.20 -7.32 -1.58
CA ASN A 21 14.25 -5.87 -1.57
C ASN A 21 14.13 -5.33 -2.99
N VAL A 22 13.29 -4.29 -3.14
CA VAL A 22 13.02 -3.64 -4.43
C VAL A 22 13.22 -2.16 -4.27
N HIS A 23 13.86 -1.55 -5.25
CA HIS A 23 13.95 -0.10 -5.40
C HIS A 23 13.20 0.33 -6.66
N ILE A 24 12.15 1.10 -6.46
CA ILE A 24 11.28 1.63 -7.52
C ILE A 24 11.74 3.05 -7.82
N THR A 25 12.41 3.22 -8.96
CA THR A 25 12.88 4.51 -9.41
C THR A 25 11.74 5.38 -9.93
N LYS A 26 11.95 6.69 -9.96
CA LYS A 26 10.94 7.66 -10.44
C LYS A 26 10.38 7.26 -11.81
N GLY A 27 9.08 7.11 -11.87
CA GLY A 27 8.36 6.72 -13.09
C GLY A 27 6.87 6.54 -12.83
N THR A 28 6.16 6.03 -13.83
CA THR A 28 4.75 5.67 -13.74
C THR A 28 4.60 4.17 -13.91
N TYR A 29 3.98 3.54 -12.93
CA TYR A 29 3.86 2.08 -12.84
C TYR A 29 2.38 1.67 -12.70
N LEU A 30 2.06 0.49 -13.20
CA LEU A 30 0.79 -0.18 -13.01
C LEU A 30 0.97 -1.31 -11.98
N MET A 31 0.18 -1.30 -10.92
CA MET A 31 0.13 -2.36 -9.92
C MET A 31 -1.12 -3.20 -10.13
N LYS A 32 -0.96 -4.51 -10.23
CA LYS A 32 -2.04 -5.47 -10.38
C LYS A 32 -2.11 -6.42 -9.21
N GLY A 33 -3.31 -6.72 -8.74
CA GLY A 33 -3.57 -7.61 -7.62
C GLY A 33 -3.14 -7.05 -6.26
N CYS A 34 -3.31 -7.85 -5.22
CA CYS A 34 -2.83 -7.54 -3.88
C CYS A 34 -1.33 -7.85 -3.79
N CYS A 35 -0.54 -6.82 -3.57
CA CYS A 35 0.92 -6.91 -3.50
C CYS A 35 1.35 -6.86 -2.03
N TYR A 36 1.92 -7.95 -1.52
CA TYR A 36 2.35 -8.10 -0.13
C TYR A 36 3.86 -7.92 -0.01
N ILE A 37 4.30 -6.90 0.73
CA ILE A 37 5.69 -6.75 1.15
C ILE A 37 5.87 -7.61 2.40
N THR A 38 6.57 -8.72 2.26
CA THR A 38 6.66 -9.76 3.29
C THR A 38 7.71 -9.45 4.35
N ASP A 39 7.69 -10.22 5.44
CA ASP A 39 8.62 -10.08 6.56
C ASP A 39 10.09 -10.06 6.08
N GLY A 40 10.87 -9.11 6.59
CA GLY A 40 12.27 -8.92 6.25
C GLY A 40 12.54 -8.22 4.91
N VAL A 41 11.50 -7.89 4.14
CA VAL A 41 11.64 -7.23 2.84
C VAL A 41 11.45 -5.72 2.97
N THR A 42 12.29 -4.96 2.28
CA THR A 42 12.16 -3.50 2.15
C THR A 42 11.92 -3.13 0.69
N VAL A 43 10.84 -2.39 0.46
CA VAL A 43 10.54 -1.73 -0.82
C VAL A 43 10.79 -0.23 -0.65
N THR A 44 11.59 0.35 -1.53
CA THR A 44 11.87 1.78 -1.55
C THR A 44 11.30 2.41 -2.81
N ILE A 45 10.58 3.52 -2.65
CA ILE A 45 9.97 4.26 -3.76
C ILE A 45 10.56 5.66 -3.83
N ASP A 46 11.12 6.03 -4.97
CA ASP A 46 11.70 7.36 -5.18
C ASP A 46 10.64 8.46 -5.25
N PRO A 47 10.99 9.70 -4.84
CA PRO A 47 10.13 10.87 -5.00
C PRO A 47 9.62 11.04 -6.43
N GLY A 48 8.38 11.53 -6.58
CA GLY A 48 7.76 11.78 -7.88
C GLY A 48 7.28 10.54 -8.63
N THR A 49 7.37 9.36 -8.02
CA THR A 49 6.82 8.12 -8.58
C THR A 49 5.29 8.13 -8.55
N VAL A 50 4.69 7.62 -9.61
CA VAL A 50 3.24 7.42 -9.70
C VAL A 50 2.95 5.92 -9.83
N ILE A 51 2.16 5.38 -8.91
CA ILE A 51 1.67 4.01 -8.94
C ILE A 51 0.18 4.03 -9.22
N ARG A 52 -0.25 3.32 -10.25
CA ARG A 52 -1.66 3.20 -10.63
C ARG A 52 -2.17 1.82 -10.26
N GLY A 53 -3.19 1.78 -9.42
CA GLY A 53 -3.86 0.53 -9.03
C GLY A 53 -4.83 0.07 -10.10
N ASP A 54 -4.71 -1.21 -10.48
CA ASP A 54 -5.62 -1.84 -11.46
C ASP A 54 -6.96 -2.17 -10.81
N LYS A 55 -8.03 -1.64 -11.40
CA LYS A 55 -9.39 -1.82 -10.91
C LYS A 55 -9.87 -3.27 -11.06
N SER A 56 -9.57 -3.90 -12.18
CA SER A 56 -10.07 -5.24 -12.50
C SER A 56 -9.52 -6.31 -11.57
N THR A 57 -8.30 -6.14 -11.09
CA THR A 57 -7.63 -7.06 -10.16
C THR A 57 -7.72 -6.62 -8.70
N LYS A 58 -8.46 -5.54 -8.42
CA LYS A 58 -8.63 -5.00 -7.06
C LYS A 58 -7.28 -4.75 -6.38
N ALA A 59 -6.40 -4.04 -7.08
CA ALA A 59 -5.04 -3.82 -6.63
C ALA A 59 -4.99 -3.16 -5.25
N ALA A 60 -4.07 -3.63 -4.41
CA ALA A 60 -3.76 -3.03 -3.11
C ALA A 60 -2.29 -3.25 -2.79
N LEU A 61 -1.67 -2.33 -2.05
CA LEU A 61 -0.31 -2.49 -1.55
C LEU A 61 -0.36 -2.72 -0.05
N ILE A 62 0.12 -3.89 0.39
CA ILE A 62 0.06 -4.33 1.77
C ILE A 62 1.48 -4.54 2.29
N VAL A 63 1.82 -3.82 3.36
CA VAL A 63 3.03 -4.08 4.13
C VAL A 63 2.66 -5.05 5.24
N GLU A 64 3.16 -6.28 5.16
CA GLU A 64 2.96 -7.29 6.20
C GLU A 64 3.84 -7.02 7.43
N ARG A 65 3.53 -7.62 8.55
CA ARG A 65 4.35 -7.53 9.77
C ARG A 65 5.80 -7.90 9.48
N GLY A 66 6.72 -7.00 9.83
CA GLY A 66 8.15 -7.16 9.56
C GLY A 66 8.61 -6.74 8.16
N GLY A 67 7.69 -6.45 7.24
CA GLY A 67 7.99 -5.76 5.99
C GLY A 67 8.17 -4.27 6.19
N LYS A 68 8.80 -3.59 5.24
CA LYS A 68 9.00 -2.14 5.24
C LYS A 68 8.71 -1.51 3.90
N LEU A 69 8.05 -0.36 3.92
CA LEU A 69 7.91 0.50 2.76
C LEU A 69 8.58 1.85 3.05
N ILE A 70 9.60 2.18 2.31
CA ILE A 70 10.26 3.48 2.35
C ILE A 70 9.72 4.30 1.17
N ALA A 71 8.70 5.10 1.44
CA ALA A 71 8.03 5.95 0.46
C ALA A 71 8.16 7.41 0.93
N GLU A 72 9.30 8.01 0.61
CA GLU A 72 9.67 9.34 1.05
C GLU A 72 9.65 10.31 -0.13
N GLY A 73 8.48 10.87 -0.42
CA GLY A 73 8.34 11.94 -1.39
C GLY A 73 8.78 13.29 -0.84
N THR A 74 8.60 14.33 -1.62
CA THR A 74 8.82 15.73 -1.23
C THR A 74 7.60 16.56 -1.60
N ALA A 75 7.53 17.80 -1.09
CA ALA A 75 6.44 18.73 -1.45
C ALA A 75 6.41 19.00 -2.98
N GLN A 76 7.57 19.06 -3.62
CA GLN A 76 7.71 19.30 -5.06
C GLN A 76 7.52 18.02 -5.89
N GLU A 77 7.90 16.88 -5.33
CA GLU A 77 7.82 15.57 -5.96
C GLU A 77 7.13 14.54 -5.05
N PRO A 78 5.81 14.68 -4.80
CA PRO A 78 5.09 13.71 -3.99
C PRO A 78 5.04 12.35 -4.69
N ILE A 79 4.95 11.30 -3.90
CA ILE A 79 4.61 9.97 -4.41
C ILE A 79 3.08 9.90 -4.53
N VAL A 80 2.59 9.52 -5.71
CA VAL A 80 1.16 9.44 -5.98
C VAL A 80 0.75 8.00 -6.22
N MET A 81 -0.22 7.53 -5.45
CA MET A 81 -0.86 6.23 -5.63
C MET A 81 -2.31 6.49 -6.00
N THR A 82 -2.72 6.09 -7.20
CA THR A 82 -4.00 6.49 -7.79
C THR A 82 -4.63 5.39 -8.63
N SER A 83 -5.82 5.65 -9.18
CA SER A 83 -6.50 4.74 -10.09
C SER A 83 -5.81 4.64 -11.45
N MET A 84 -5.81 3.44 -12.04
CA MET A 84 -5.40 3.22 -13.43
C MET A 84 -6.37 3.79 -14.46
N MET A 85 -7.59 4.09 -14.06
CA MET A 85 -8.63 4.59 -14.95
C MET A 85 -8.22 5.93 -15.56
N LYS A 86 -8.72 6.20 -16.76
CA LYS A 86 -8.46 7.47 -17.45
C LYS A 86 -9.01 8.65 -16.64
N LYS A 87 -8.35 9.79 -16.73
CA LYS A 87 -8.83 11.04 -16.13
C LYS A 87 -10.29 11.29 -16.51
N GLY A 88 -11.12 11.63 -15.55
CA GLY A 88 -12.56 11.80 -15.71
C GLY A 88 -13.40 10.53 -15.53
N LEU A 89 -12.79 9.34 -15.60
CA LEU A 89 -13.46 8.06 -15.35
C LEU A 89 -13.10 7.44 -14.00
N ARG A 90 -12.21 8.08 -13.25
CA ARG A 90 -11.80 7.62 -11.93
C ARG A 90 -12.93 7.81 -10.92
N ARG A 91 -13.07 6.85 -10.02
CA ARG A 91 -14.10 6.85 -8.96
C ARG A 91 -13.50 6.35 -7.64
N PRO A 92 -14.04 6.77 -6.48
CA PRO A 92 -13.73 6.16 -5.20
C PRO A 92 -13.90 4.64 -5.30
N GLY A 93 -13.00 3.89 -4.66
CA GLY A 93 -13.02 2.43 -4.71
C GLY A 93 -12.49 1.79 -5.99
N ASP A 94 -11.82 2.52 -6.86
CA ASP A 94 -11.20 1.94 -8.06
C ASP A 94 -10.08 0.94 -7.73
N TRP A 95 -9.46 1.06 -6.56
CA TRP A 95 -8.45 0.14 -6.04
C TRP A 95 -8.47 0.07 -4.52
N GLY A 96 -7.74 -0.89 -3.92
CA GLY A 96 -7.84 -1.19 -2.51
C GLY A 96 -7.16 -0.18 -1.58
N GLY A 97 -6.09 0.45 -2.02
CA GLY A 97 -5.34 1.39 -1.21
C GLY A 97 -4.04 0.85 -0.62
N LEU A 98 -3.53 1.54 0.39
CA LEU A 98 -2.29 1.25 1.09
C LEU A 98 -2.59 0.77 2.51
N ILE A 99 -2.11 -0.42 2.86
CA ILE A 99 -2.34 -1.06 4.15
C ILE A 99 -1.01 -1.38 4.79
N ILE A 100 -0.79 -0.93 6.02
CA ILE A 100 0.44 -1.13 6.77
C ILE A 100 0.14 -1.88 8.06
N CYS A 101 0.72 -3.06 8.23
CA CYS A 101 0.55 -3.94 9.38
C CYS A 101 1.84 -4.04 10.18
N GLY A 102 1.82 -3.52 11.39
CA GLY A 102 2.95 -3.56 12.32
C GLY A 102 2.83 -4.65 13.39
N LYS A 103 3.87 -4.76 14.21
CA LYS A 103 4.02 -5.73 15.31
C LYS A 103 3.81 -5.11 16.70
N ALA A 104 3.38 -3.85 16.79
CA ALA A 104 3.16 -3.21 18.08
C ALA A 104 1.99 -3.83 18.85
N ASN A 105 2.01 -3.67 20.16
CA ASN A 105 0.92 -4.11 21.02
C ASN A 105 -0.41 -3.42 20.64
N ASN A 106 -1.47 -4.17 20.75
CA ASN A 106 -2.84 -3.66 20.68
C ASN A 106 -3.73 -4.35 21.74
N ASN A 107 -4.99 -3.91 21.83
CA ASN A 107 -5.93 -4.42 22.85
C ASN A 107 -6.32 -5.90 22.66
N GLN A 108 -6.06 -6.49 21.49
CA GLN A 108 -6.53 -7.83 21.12
C GLN A 108 -5.42 -8.74 20.63
N LYS A 109 -4.16 -8.40 20.88
CA LYS A 109 -2.94 -9.12 20.46
C LYS A 109 -2.77 -9.16 18.94
N GLU A 110 -3.54 -9.98 18.24
CA GLU A 110 -3.52 -10.08 16.77
C GLU A 110 -4.92 -9.83 16.21
N GLN A 111 -5.01 -8.95 15.23
CA GLN A 111 -6.24 -8.67 14.50
C GLN A 111 -6.02 -8.75 13.01
N GLN A 112 -7.01 -9.25 12.30
CA GLN A 112 -7.03 -9.16 10.86
C GLN A 112 -7.51 -7.77 10.43
N ILE A 113 -6.91 -7.22 9.39
CA ILE A 113 -7.39 -5.98 8.76
C ILE A 113 -8.82 -6.21 8.26
N GLU A 114 -9.71 -5.32 8.61
CA GLU A 114 -11.07 -5.31 8.10
C GLU A 114 -11.07 -5.17 6.57
N GLY A 115 -11.95 -5.90 5.90
CA GLY A 115 -12.15 -5.76 4.46
C GLY A 115 -11.26 -6.63 3.59
N GLY A 116 -10.44 -7.53 4.13
CA GLY A 116 -10.05 -8.64 3.34
C GLY A 116 -8.65 -9.05 3.02
N PRO A 117 -7.56 -8.31 3.19
CA PRO A 117 -6.27 -8.94 2.95
C PRO A 117 -6.00 -10.01 4.01
N ARG A 118 -5.28 -11.07 3.60
CA ARG A 118 -4.87 -12.18 4.49
C ARG A 118 -4.09 -11.72 5.73
N THR A 119 -3.62 -10.48 5.73
CA THR A 119 -2.62 -9.98 6.66
C THR A 119 -3.24 -9.60 7.99
N LYS A 120 -2.58 -10.05 9.05
CA LYS A 120 -2.86 -9.65 10.43
C LYS A 120 -1.91 -8.54 10.87
N HIS A 121 -2.32 -7.75 11.84
CA HIS A 121 -1.48 -6.79 12.54
C HIS A 121 -1.50 -7.05 14.04
N GLY A 122 -0.53 -6.49 14.76
CA GLY A 122 -0.37 -6.67 16.19
C GLY A 122 0.75 -7.65 16.55
N GLY A 123 1.14 -7.58 17.79
CA GLY A 123 2.25 -8.36 18.35
C GLY A 123 2.67 -7.81 19.69
N ASN A 124 3.97 -7.77 19.94
CA ASN A 124 4.55 -7.32 21.21
C ASN A 124 5.80 -6.43 21.03
N ASP A 125 5.98 -5.85 19.85
CA ASP A 125 7.11 -4.98 19.56
C ASP A 125 6.66 -3.54 19.31
N ASP A 126 6.63 -2.74 20.35
CA ASP A 126 6.25 -1.32 20.27
C ASP A 126 7.28 -0.45 19.54
N ASN A 127 8.48 -0.96 19.30
CA ASN A 127 9.52 -0.31 18.51
C ASN A 127 9.51 -0.72 17.04
N ASP A 128 8.53 -1.53 16.63
CA ASP A 128 8.38 -1.97 15.25
C ASP A 128 8.46 -0.80 14.26
N ASN A 129 9.11 -1.05 13.14
CA ASN A 129 9.32 -0.10 12.07
C ASN A 129 8.79 -0.65 10.75
N SER A 130 7.64 -0.16 10.33
CA SER A 130 7.03 -0.50 9.05
C SER A 130 7.49 0.39 7.89
N GLY A 131 8.34 1.37 8.15
CA GLY A 131 8.95 2.23 7.14
C GLY A 131 8.74 3.72 7.33
N ILE A 132 8.86 4.45 6.23
CA ILE A 132 8.71 5.91 6.15
C ILE A 132 7.65 6.23 5.12
N PHE A 133 6.68 7.05 5.52
CA PHE A 133 5.54 7.46 4.70
C PHE A 133 5.45 8.98 4.72
N LYS A 134 6.09 9.63 3.73
CA LYS A 134 6.14 11.09 3.64
C LYS A 134 5.74 11.60 2.27
N TYR A 135 4.96 12.68 2.25
CA TYR A 135 4.50 13.31 1.02
C TYR A 135 3.93 12.29 0.03
N ILE A 136 2.99 11.48 0.52
CA ILE A 136 2.26 10.50 -0.26
C ILE A 136 0.83 11.02 -0.46
N ARG A 137 0.36 10.95 -1.70
CA ARG A 137 -1.02 11.22 -2.05
C ARG A 137 -1.69 9.94 -2.53
N VAL A 138 -2.73 9.50 -1.83
CA VAL A 138 -3.54 8.33 -2.19
C VAL A 138 -4.89 8.82 -2.68
N GLU A 139 -5.28 8.40 -3.87
CA GLU A 139 -6.49 8.86 -4.55
C GLU A 139 -7.33 7.68 -5.06
N PHE A 140 -8.66 7.82 -4.99
CA PHE A 140 -9.64 6.86 -5.53
C PHE A 140 -9.52 5.44 -4.98
N ALA A 141 -9.00 5.31 -3.77
CA ALA A 141 -8.87 4.05 -3.05
C ALA A 141 -10.14 3.70 -2.24
N GLY A 142 -10.09 2.60 -1.50
CA GLY A 142 -11.16 2.21 -0.58
C GLY A 142 -12.09 1.14 -1.14
N PHE A 143 -11.58 0.23 -1.98
CA PHE A 143 -12.38 -0.86 -2.52
C PHE A 143 -12.77 -1.84 -1.41
N PRO A 144 -14.09 -2.16 -1.23
CA PRO A 144 -14.50 -3.23 -0.32
C PRO A 144 -14.15 -4.60 -0.92
N PHE A 145 -13.29 -5.37 -0.27
CA PHE A 145 -12.98 -6.75 -0.69
C PHE A 145 -14.09 -7.73 -0.30
N GLU A 146 -14.84 -7.43 0.75
CA GLU A 146 -16.00 -8.17 1.21
C GLU A 146 -17.21 -7.25 1.34
N LYS A 147 -18.41 -7.83 1.20
CA LYS A 147 -19.67 -7.10 1.39
C LYS A 147 -19.73 -6.50 2.79
N ASP A 148 -20.05 -5.22 2.87
CA ASP A 148 -20.19 -4.47 4.12
C ASP A 148 -18.91 -4.31 4.95
N LYS A 149 -17.73 -4.52 4.32
CA LYS A 149 -16.42 -4.27 4.93
C LYS A 149 -15.61 -3.34 4.04
N GLU A 150 -15.56 -2.08 4.41
CA GLU A 150 -14.85 -1.05 3.65
C GLU A 150 -13.38 -0.95 4.09
N ILE A 151 -12.48 -0.80 3.11
CA ILE A 151 -11.09 -0.45 3.36
C ILE A 151 -10.94 1.05 3.14
N ASN A 152 -10.26 1.72 4.07
CA ASN A 152 -9.88 3.11 3.91
C ASN A 152 -8.77 3.26 2.86
N GLY A 153 -8.59 4.47 2.32
CA GLY A 153 -7.51 4.74 1.36
C GLY A 153 -6.13 4.40 1.91
N ILE A 154 -5.88 4.70 3.19
CA ILE A 154 -4.69 4.28 3.94
C ILE A 154 -5.13 3.68 5.27
N THR A 155 -4.60 2.52 5.62
CA THR A 155 -4.86 1.85 6.90
C THR A 155 -3.54 1.55 7.60
N PHE A 156 -3.41 2.00 8.85
CA PHE A 156 -2.32 1.63 9.75
C PHE A 156 -2.85 0.73 10.87
N GLY A 157 -2.36 -0.50 10.93
CA GLY A 157 -2.68 -1.45 11.98
C GLY A 157 -1.45 -1.73 12.83
N SER A 158 -1.48 -1.41 14.13
CA SER A 158 -0.43 -1.72 15.11
C SER A 158 0.99 -1.35 14.67
N VAL A 159 1.16 -0.21 14.01
CA VAL A 159 2.50 0.30 13.66
C VAL A 159 3.22 0.77 14.90
N GLY A 160 4.53 0.52 14.99
CA GLY A 160 5.34 0.87 16.14
C GLY A 160 6.00 2.24 16.02
N LYS A 161 6.73 2.62 17.07
CA LYS A 161 7.41 3.93 17.19
C LYS A 161 8.48 4.18 16.14
N GLY A 162 9.03 3.12 15.54
CA GLY A 162 10.01 3.24 14.46
C GLY A 162 9.40 3.70 13.13
N THR A 163 8.08 3.58 12.97
CA THR A 163 7.38 4.01 11.76
C THR A 163 7.23 5.53 11.72
N VAL A 164 7.58 6.14 10.59
CA VAL A 164 7.49 7.59 10.38
C VAL A 164 6.37 7.90 9.42
N VAL A 165 5.46 8.77 9.83
CA VAL A 165 4.31 9.20 9.01
C VAL A 165 4.24 10.73 9.02
N ASP A 166 4.30 11.35 7.86
CA ASP A 166 4.27 12.81 7.72
C ASP A 166 3.75 13.23 6.34
N HIS A 167 2.91 14.27 6.31
CA HIS A 167 2.36 14.84 5.08
C HIS A 167 1.68 13.79 4.16
N LEU A 168 0.67 13.10 4.70
CA LEU A 168 -0.18 12.22 3.92
C LEU A 168 -1.45 12.93 3.46
N GLN A 169 -1.86 12.69 2.23
CA GLN A 169 -3.12 13.15 1.67
C GLN A 169 -3.91 11.98 1.12
N VAL A 170 -5.17 11.86 1.52
CA VAL A 170 -6.12 10.90 0.98
C VAL A 170 -7.28 11.67 0.38
N SER A 171 -7.64 11.36 -0.87
CA SER A 171 -8.66 12.08 -1.63
C SER A 171 -9.55 11.12 -2.44
N TYR A 172 -10.84 11.48 -2.55
CA TYR A 172 -11.88 10.81 -3.36
C TYR A 172 -12.29 9.45 -2.85
#